data_ca5843037d69412d5ed5c8e6f507faf5
#
_entry.id   ca5843037d69412d5ed5c8e6f507faf5
#
_cell.length_a   1.000
_cell.length_b   1.000
_cell.length_c   1.000
_cell.angle_alpha   90.00
_cell.angle_beta   90.00
_cell.angle_gamma   90.00
#
_symmetry.space_group_name_H-M   'P 1'
#
loop_
_entity.id
_entity.type
_entity.pdbx_description
1 polymer ?
#
loop_
_entity_poly.entity_id
_entity_poly.type
_entity_poly.pdbx_seq_one_letter_code
_entity_poly.pdbx_strand_id
1 'polypeptide(L)'
;YWHVANKSELLAAATDDVIARVTTGATEGAAPREAIRTITLGVFDAIDAHPWVGTQLSREPWQSAVMQIFESLGEQLQALGVPESAQFDCASALLNYVLGLAGQYAAGARLLPRETDRSAFLAGVATRWEELDSAKYPFLNQVTAQLRDHDDREQFLAGIELILAGIDTVR
;
A
#
# COMPACT_ATOMS: atom_id res chain seq x y z
N TYR A 1 18.46 -15.37 23.23
CA TYR A 1 18.77 -16.06 21.96
C TYR A 1 17.47 -16.30 21.21
N TRP A 2 17.22 -15.53 20.16
CA TRP A 2 16.13 -15.77 19.24
C TRP A 2 16.53 -16.94 18.33
N HIS A 3 15.90 -18.09 18.51
CA HIS A 3 16.02 -19.20 17.57
C HIS A 3 15.11 -18.93 16.39
N VAL A 4 15.63 -18.29 15.35
CA VAL A 4 14.98 -18.23 14.04
C VAL A 4 15.31 -19.53 13.33
N ALA A 5 14.34 -20.41 13.17
CA ALA A 5 14.56 -21.77 12.66
C ALA A 5 14.94 -21.78 11.17
N ASN A 6 14.58 -20.72 10.41
CA ASN A 6 14.86 -20.64 8.98
C ASN A 6 14.75 -19.18 8.44
N LYS A 7 15.20 -18.99 7.19
CA LYS A 7 15.16 -17.68 6.51
C LYS A 7 13.75 -17.07 6.44
N SER A 8 12.70 -17.88 6.31
CA SER A 8 11.32 -17.41 6.22
C SER A 8 10.85 -16.76 7.52
N GLU A 9 11.16 -17.41 8.66
CA GLU A 9 10.86 -16.86 9.99
C GLU A 9 11.63 -15.59 10.29
N LEU A 10 12.89 -15.49 9.84
CA LEU A 10 13.68 -14.28 9.96
C LEU A 10 13.03 -13.11 9.21
N LEU A 11 12.61 -13.34 7.97
CA LEU A 11 11.95 -12.32 7.16
C LEU A 11 10.59 -11.92 7.73
N ALA A 12 9.82 -12.86 8.27
CA ALA A 12 8.56 -12.57 8.95
C ALA A 12 8.79 -11.70 10.20
N ALA A 13 9.74 -12.07 11.06
CA ALA A 13 10.09 -11.28 12.25
C ALA A 13 10.61 -9.87 11.90
N ALA A 14 11.41 -9.76 10.84
CA ALA A 14 11.89 -8.47 10.36
C ALA A 14 10.74 -7.61 9.80
N THR A 15 9.76 -8.22 9.12
CA THR A 15 8.55 -7.51 8.66
C THR A 15 7.71 -7.03 9.83
N ASP A 16 7.50 -7.86 10.83
CA ASP A 16 6.78 -7.50 12.06
C ASP A 16 7.41 -6.29 12.75
N ASP A 17 8.73 -6.25 12.86
CA ASP A 17 9.47 -5.13 13.47
C ASP A 17 9.36 -3.84 12.65
N VAL A 18 9.45 -3.92 11.31
CA VAL A 18 9.24 -2.77 10.43
C VAL A 18 7.83 -2.21 10.58
N ILE A 19 6.82 -3.07 10.54
CA ILE A 19 5.41 -2.65 10.65
C ILE A 19 5.10 -2.12 12.05
N ALA A 20 5.63 -2.73 13.11
CA ALA A 20 5.46 -2.22 14.47
C ALA A 20 5.98 -0.79 14.63
N ARG A 21 7.12 -0.47 14.04
CA ARG A 21 7.66 0.91 14.05
C ARG A 21 6.76 1.89 13.30
N VAL A 22 6.24 1.49 12.14
CA VAL A 22 5.32 2.31 11.34
C VAL A 22 4.05 2.61 12.11
N THR A 23 3.41 1.59 12.69
CA THR A 23 2.13 1.73 13.38
C THR A 23 2.25 2.50 14.70
N THR A 24 3.31 2.25 15.49
CA THR A 24 3.53 2.95 16.78
C THR A 24 3.83 4.43 16.57
N GLY A 25 4.71 4.78 15.63
CA GLY A 25 5.09 6.17 15.38
C GLY A 25 3.98 7.03 14.79
N ALA A 26 3.00 6.42 14.13
CA ALA A 26 1.91 7.13 13.45
C ALA A 26 0.81 7.65 14.40
N THR A 27 0.70 7.08 15.60
CA THR A 27 -0.47 7.30 16.49
C THR A 27 -0.19 8.31 17.61
N GLU A 28 1.08 8.65 17.89
CA GLU A 28 1.43 9.56 18.97
C GLU A 28 0.98 11.00 18.67
N GLY A 29 -0.13 11.42 19.30
CA GLY A 29 -0.62 12.81 19.27
C GLY A 29 -1.23 13.27 17.94
N ALA A 30 -1.36 12.40 16.96
CA ALA A 30 -1.96 12.71 15.67
C ALA A 30 -3.50 12.65 15.70
N ALA A 31 -4.16 13.49 14.89
CA ALA A 31 -5.59 13.31 14.63
C ALA A 31 -5.83 11.98 13.89
N PRO A 32 -6.94 11.26 14.16
CA PRO A 32 -7.16 9.91 13.63
C PRO A 32 -7.02 9.81 12.11
N ARG A 33 -7.53 10.79 11.37
CA ARG A 33 -7.40 10.84 9.90
C ARG A 33 -5.95 10.94 9.44
N GLU A 34 -5.17 11.76 10.14
CA GLU A 34 -3.74 11.92 9.86
C GLU A 34 -2.95 10.66 10.23
N ALA A 35 -3.32 10.02 11.34
CA ALA A 35 -2.74 8.73 11.73
C ALA A 35 -2.97 7.66 10.65
N ILE A 36 -4.17 7.57 10.05
CA ILE A 36 -4.44 6.65 8.94
C ILE A 36 -3.52 6.94 7.75
N ARG A 37 -3.35 8.22 7.36
CA ARG A 37 -2.41 8.60 6.30
C ARG A 37 -0.98 8.17 6.63
N THR A 38 -0.54 8.46 7.82
CA THR A 38 0.82 8.14 8.29
C THR A 38 1.07 6.64 8.33
N ILE A 39 0.12 5.83 8.82
CA ILE A 39 0.21 4.37 8.81
C ILE A 39 0.34 3.86 7.38
N THR A 40 -0.58 4.24 6.51
CA THR A 40 -0.63 3.73 5.14
C THR A 40 0.58 4.16 4.31
N LEU A 41 1.01 5.43 4.42
CA LEU A 41 2.23 5.92 3.78
C LEU A 41 3.49 5.28 4.37
N GLY A 42 3.54 5.05 5.66
CA GLY A 42 4.67 4.36 6.30
C GLY A 42 4.84 2.93 5.78
N VAL A 43 3.74 2.21 5.56
CA VAL A 43 3.78 0.89 4.92
C VAL A 43 4.25 1.00 3.46
N PHE A 44 3.74 1.99 2.71
CA PHE A 44 4.20 2.28 1.35
C PHE A 44 5.71 2.52 1.32
N ASP A 45 6.19 3.46 2.11
CA ASP A 45 7.60 3.85 2.17
C ASP A 45 8.51 2.67 2.58
N ALA A 46 8.03 1.79 3.48
CA ALA A 46 8.73 0.58 3.87
C ALA A 46 8.85 -0.43 2.71
N ILE A 47 7.80 -0.57 1.89
CA ILE A 47 7.79 -1.46 0.73
C ILE A 47 8.67 -0.87 -0.39
N ASP A 48 8.61 0.43 -0.62
CA ASP A 48 9.41 1.12 -1.63
C ASP A 48 10.91 1.01 -1.31
N ALA A 49 11.29 1.29 -0.06
CA ALA A 49 12.67 1.14 0.40
C ALA A 49 13.14 -0.33 0.41
N HIS A 50 12.24 -1.27 0.70
CA HIS A 50 12.54 -2.69 0.88
C HIS A 50 11.48 -3.57 0.23
N PRO A 51 11.54 -3.84 -1.09
CA PRO A 51 10.52 -4.63 -1.81
C PRO A 51 10.25 -6.03 -1.22
N TRP A 52 11.19 -6.59 -0.46
CA TRP A 52 10.99 -7.85 0.25
C TRP A 52 9.89 -7.76 1.33
N VAL A 53 9.64 -6.57 1.91
CA VAL A 53 8.51 -6.33 2.84
C VAL A 53 7.18 -6.59 2.12
N GLY A 54 7.01 -6.04 0.92
CA GLY A 54 5.83 -6.29 0.09
C GLY A 54 5.65 -7.78 -0.24
N THR A 55 6.76 -8.48 -0.53
CA THR A 55 6.75 -9.93 -0.75
C THR A 55 6.26 -10.69 0.49
N GLN A 56 6.70 -10.30 1.68
CA GLN A 56 6.27 -10.94 2.92
C GLN A 56 4.79 -10.65 3.21
N LEU A 57 4.36 -9.39 3.14
CA LEU A 57 2.96 -9.00 3.37
C LEU A 57 1.98 -9.70 2.43
N SER A 58 2.42 -10.10 1.23
CA SER A 58 1.58 -10.78 0.24
C SER A 58 1.53 -12.30 0.40
N ARG A 59 2.30 -12.90 1.33
CA ARG A 59 2.41 -14.38 1.45
C ARG A 59 1.25 -15.00 2.20
N GLU A 60 0.90 -14.44 3.34
CA GLU A 60 -0.11 -14.99 4.24
C GLU A 60 -1.08 -13.89 4.70
N PRO A 61 -2.40 -14.03 4.43
CA PRO A 61 -3.39 -12.99 4.72
C PRO A 61 -3.49 -12.59 6.20
N TRP A 62 -3.17 -13.50 7.12
CA TRP A 62 -3.36 -13.33 8.57
C TRP A 62 -2.05 -13.38 9.36
N GLN A 63 -0.92 -13.09 8.73
CA GLN A 63 0.34 -12.98 9.44
C GLN A 63 0.35 -11.77 10.39
N SER A 64 1.22 -11.81 11.40
CA SER A 64 1.30 -10.82 12.47
C SER A 64 1.38 -9.37 11.95
N ALA A 65 2.23 -9.09 10.97
CA ALA A 65 2.37 -7.76 10.37
C ALA A 65 1.06 -7.24 9.77
N VAL A 66 0.29 -8.10 9.07
CA VAL A 66 -1.02 -7.72 8.50
C VAL A 66 -2.02 -7.43 9.59
N MET A 67 -2.06 -8.25 10.65
CA MET A 67 -2.94 -8.01 11.80
C MET A 67 -2.60 -6.71 12.52
N GLN A 68 -1.32 -6.35 12.68
CA GLN A 68 -0.89 -5.09 13.26
C GLN A 68 -1.39 -3.88 12.44
N ILE A 69 -1.29 -3.93 11.12
CA ILE A 69 -1.82 -2.87 10.25
C ILE A 69 -3.33 -2.77 10.41
N PHE A 70 -4.04 -3.90 10.39
CA PHE A 70 -5.50 -3.93 10.48
C PHE A 70 -6.01 -3.38 11.80
N GLU A 71 -5.40 -3.79 12.92
CA GLU A 71 -5.73 -3.30 14.26
C GLU A 71 -5.49 -1.78 14.36
N SER A 72 -4.32 -1.30 13.94
CA SER A 72 -4.00 0.12 14.00
C SER A 72 -4.94 0.98 13.15
N LEU A 73 -5.36 0.51 11.97
CA LEU A 73 -6.36 1.19 11.16
C LEU A 73 -7.73 1.18 11.84
N GLY A 74 -8.13 0.04 12.42
CA GLY A 74 -9.39 -0.11 13.16
C GLY A 74 -9.50 0.84 14.34
N GLU A 75 -8.46 0.95 15.16
CA GLU A 75 -8.38 1.91 16.28
C GLU A 75 -8.61 3.37 15.80
N GLN A 76 -7.98 3.76 14.69
CA GLN A 76 -8.16 5.10 14.15
C GLN A 76 -9.56 5.34 13.58
N LEU A 77 -10.18 4.33 12.96
CA LEU A 77 -11.57 4.42 12.51
C LEU A 77 -12.55 4.55 13.67
N GLN A 78 -12.32 3.85 14.76
CA GLN A 78 -13.08 4.03 16.00
C GLN A 78 -12.93 5.45 16.55
N ALA A 79 -11.72 5.95 16.65
CA ALA A 79 -11.42 7.31 17.11
C ALA A 79 -12.00 8.38 16.17
N LEU A 80 -12.14 8.10 14.87
CA LEU A 80 -12.84 8.92 13.88
C LEU A 80 -14.36 8.95 14.09
N GLY A 81 -14.92 8.03 14.88
CA GLY A 81 -16.37 7.90 15.10
C GLY A 81 -17.08 7.14 13.99
N VAL A 82 -16.39 6.27 13.26
CA VAL A 82 -17.03 5.35 12.30
C VAL A 82 -17.95 4.38 13.06
N PRO A 83 -19.23 4.24 12.68
CA PRO A 83 -20.16 3.31 13.35
C PRO A 83 -19.63 1.87 13.33
N GLU A 84 -19.85 1.13 14.41
CA GLU A 84 -19.39 -0.26 14.56
C GLU A 84 -19.76 -1.13 13.35
N SER A 85 -20.96 -0.94 12.81
CA SER A 85 -21.46 -1.68 11.63
C SER A 85 -20.66 -1.42 10.34
N ALA A 86 -19.90 -0.33 10.26
CA ALA A 86 -19.12 0.04 9.09
C ALA A 86 -17.60 -0.12 9.30
N GLN A 87 -17.13 -0.32 10.53
CA GLN A 87 -15.69 -0.35 10.86
C GLN A 87 -14.95 -1.46 10.12
N PHE A 88 -15.52 -2.66 10.06
CA PHE A 88 -14.88 -3.78 9.38
C PHE A 88 -14.70 -3.51 7.88
N ASP A 89 -15.73 -3.01 7.21
CA ASP A 89 -15.66 -2.72 5.76
C ASP A 89 -14.67 -1.59 5.47
N CYS A 90 -14.67 -0.54 6.29
CA CYS A 90 -13.74 0.58 6.14
C CYS A 90 -12.28 0.14 6.37
N ALA A 91 -12.01 -0.62 7.44
CA ALA A 91 -10.68 -1.16 7.72
C ALA A 91 -10.21 -2.11 6.61
N SER A 92 -11.11 -2.97 6.13
CA SER A 92 -10.83 -3.91 5.03
C SER A 92 -10.53 -3.18 3.73
N ALA A 93 -11.24 -2.10 3.40
CA ALA A 93 -10.98 -1.30 2.21
C ALA A 93 -9.57 -0.70 2.24
N LEU A 94 -9.18 -0.09 3.36
CA LEU A 94 -7.83 0.47 3.56
C LEU A 94 -6.76 -0.63 3.49
N LEU A 95 -6.94 -1.74 4.21
CA LEU A 95 -5.97 -2.84 4.22
C LEU A 95 -5.81 -3.46 2.83
N ASN A 96 -6.91 -3.74 2.13
CA ASN A 96 -6.87 -4.34 0.80
C ASN A 96 -6.17 -3.42 -0.21
N TYR A 97 -6.33 -2.11 -0.08
CA TYR A 97 -5.60 -1.15 -0.90
C TYR A 97 -4.09 -1.22 -0.66
N VAL A 98 -3.67 -1.23 0.61
CA VAL A 98 -2.26 -1.37 1.01
C VAL A 98 -1.68 -2.71 0.53
N LEU A 99 -2.40 -3.83 0.74
CA LEU A 99 -1.95 -5.16 0.31
C LEU A 99 -1.93 -5.31 -1.21
N GLY A 100 -2.83 -4.65 -1.93
CA GLY A 100 -2.81 -4.58 -3.39
C GLY A 100 -1.51 -3.95 -3.91
N LEU A 101 -1.09 -2.84 -3.30
CA LEU A 101 0.20 -2.23 -3.60
C LEU A 101 1.37 -3.19 -3.28
N ALA A 102 1.36 -3.81 -2.07
CA ALA A 102 2.40 -4.76 -1.67
C ALA A 102 2.55 -5.89 -2.71
N GLY A 103 1.43 -6.42 -3.22
CA GLY A 103 1.40 -7.42 -4.28
C GLY A 103 2.00 -6.93 -5.60
N GLN A 104 1.70 -5.71 -6.00
CA GLN A 104 2.24 -5.11 -7.23
C GLN A 104 3.76 -4.94 -7.14
N TYR A 105 4.28 -4.42 -6.02
CA TYR A 105 5.72 -4.28 -5.80
C TYR A 105 6.43 -5.63 -5.73
N ALA A 106 5.82 -6.63 -5.08
CA ALA A 106 6.36 -7.98 -5.05
C ALA A 106 6.44 -8.61 -6.45
N ALA A 107 5.45 -8.37 -7.30
CA ALA A 107 5.46 -8.81 -8.69
C ALA A 107 6.49 -8.04 -9.52
N GLY A 108 6.55 -6.73 -9.39
CA GLY A 108 7.50 -5.85 -10.08
C GLY A 108 8.95 -6.20 -9.76
N ALA A 109 9.27 -6.44 -8.49
CA ALA A 109 10.61 -6.83 -8.05
C ALA A 109 11.11 -8.16 -8.64
N ARG A 110 10.21 -9.02 -9.13
CA ARG A 110 10.54 -10.27 -9.83
C ARG A 110 10.75 -10.10 -11.32
N LEU A 111 10.13 -9.08 -11.91
CA LEU A 111 10.07 -8.90 -13.36
C LEU A 111 11.05 -7.84 -13.87
N LEU A 112 11.45 -6.90 -13.03
CA LEU A 112 12.30 -5.78 -13.42
C LEU A 112 13.73 -5.97 -12.87
N PRO A 113 14.78 -5.71 -13.69
CA PRO A 113 16.14 -5.61 -13.19
C PRO A 113 16.24 -4.53 -12.10
N ARG A 114 17.10 -4.76 -11.09
CA ARG A 114 17.29 -3.83 -9.95
C ARG A 114 17.73 -2.43 -10.34
N GLU A 115 18.29 -2.27 -11.53
CA GLU A 115 18.83 -1.01 -12.08
C GLU A 115 17.90 -0.36 -13.10
N THR A 116 16.63 -0.83 -13.19
CA THR A 116 15.68 -0.25 -14.15
C THR A 116 15.34 1.17 -13.73
N ASP A 117 15.64 2.13 -14.59
CA ASP A 117 15.16 3.50 -14.45
C ASP A 117 13.62 3.52 -14.54
N ARG A 118 12.97 3.94 -13.44
CA ARG A 118 11.52 3.98 -13.31
C ARG A 118 10.90 4.86 -14.41
N SER A 119 11.48 6.03 -14.67
CA SER A 119 10.98 6.96 -15.68
C SER A 119 11.06 6.37 -17.08
N ALA A 120 12.19 5.73 -17.43
CA ALA A 120 12.34 5.04 -18.71
C ALA A 120 11.36 3.86 -18.85
N PHE A 121 11.12 3.12 -17.77
CA PHE A 121 10.15 2.04 -17.77
C PHE A 121 8.71 2.57 -18.03
N LEU A 122 8.29 3.62 -17.31
CA LEU A 122 6.97 4.23 -17.47
C LEU A 122 6.78 4.83 -18.87
N ALA A 123 7.82 5.50 -19.39
CA ALA A 123 7.80 6.01 -20.77
C ALA A 123 7.62 4.88 -21.79
N GLY A 124 8.27 3.74 -21.60
CA GLY A 124 8.11 2.56 -22.46
C GLY A 124 6.71 1.95 -22.36
N VAL A 125 6.09 1.94 -21.16
CA VAL A 125 4.70 1.50 -20.99
C VAL A 125 3.74 2.47 -21.69
N ALA A 126 3.92 3.77 -21.51
CA ALA A 126 3.11 4.80 -22.14
C ALA A 126 3.15 4.70 -23.67
N THR A 127 4.34 4.51 -24.25
CA THR A 127 4.49 4.31 -25.70
C THR A 127 3.69 3.09 -26.18
N ARG A 128 3.73 1.97 -25.46
CA ARG A 128 2.92 0.79 -25.80
C ARG A 128 1.41 1.05 -25.69
N TRP A 129 0.98 1.90 -24.75
CA TRP A 129 -0.44 2.27 -24.65
C TRP A 129 -0.90 3.17 -25.80
N GLU A 130 -0.02 4.06 -26.29
CA GLU A 130 -0.29 4.90 -27.48
C GLU A 130 -0.47 4.08 -28.77
N GLU A 131 0.19 2.92 -28.86
CA GLU A 131 0.10 2.00 -29.99
C GLU A 131 -1.17 1.13 -29.95
N LEU A 132 -1.93 1.13 -28.84
CA LEU A 132 -3.17 0.37 -28.75
C LEU A 132 -4.29 1.00 -29.58
N ASP A 133 -5.17 0.14 -30.11
CA ASP A 133 -6.38 0.58 -30.79
C ASP A 133 -7.25 1.45 -29.89
N SER A 134 -7.34 2.73 -30.21
CA SER A 134 -8.08 3.74 -29.44
C SER A 134 -9.59 3.47 -29.41
N ALA A 135 -10.14 2.74 -30.37
CA ALA A 135 -11.55 2.32 -30.35
C ALA A 135 -11.79 1.23 -29.31
N LYS A 136 -10.79 0.37 -29.06
CA LYS A 136 -10.86 -0.71 -28.06
C LYS A 136 -10.41 -0.27 -26.66
N TYR A 137 -9.45 0.66 -26.57
CA TYR A 137 -8.85 1.11 -25.31
C TYR A 137 -8.90 2.64 -25.15
N PRO A 138 -10.07 3.28 -25.25
CA PRO A 138 -10.20 4.74 -25.24
C PRO A 138 -9.68 5.36 -23.94
N PHE A 139 -9.91 4.71 -22.79
CA PHE A 139 -9.46 5.21 -21.47
C PHE A 139 -7.93 5.18 -21.35
N LEU A 140 -7.26 4.09 -21.77
CA LEU A 140 -5.80 4.01 -21.71
C LEU A 140 -5.16 5.12 -22.56
N ASN A 141 -5.68 5.36 -23.75
CA ASN A 141 -5.22 6.45 -24.62
C ASN A 141 -5.39 7.82 -23.94
N GLN A 142 -6.51 8.04 -23.26
CA GLN A 142 -6.80 9.31 -22.57
C GLN A 142 -5.81 9.59 -21.42
N VAL A 143 -5.43 8.55 -20.66
CA VAL A 143 -4.60 8.71 -19.44
C VAL A 143 -3.11 8.48 -19.67
N THR A 144 -2.69 8.15 -20.89
CA THR A 144 -1.29 7.83 -21.19
C THR A 144 -0.30 8.95 -20.80
N ALA A 145 -0.68 10.21 -21.01
CA ALA A 145 0.16 11.34 -20.63
C ALA A 145 0.41 11.39 -19.11
N GLN A 146 -0.60 11.07 -18.31
CA GLN A 146 -0.50 11.03 -16.85
C GLN A 146 0.45 9.92 -16.37
N LEU A 147 0.55 8.80 -17.11
CA LEU A 147 1.44 7.71 -16.78
C LEU A 147 2.92 8.10 -16.92
N ARG A 148 3.28 9.01 -17.84
CA ARG A 148 4.66 9.45 -18.06
C ARG A 148 5.22 10.21 -16.86
N ASP A 149 4.38 11.04 -16.23
CA ASP A 149 4.74 11.92 -15.12
C ASP A 149 4.30 11.32 -13.76
N HIS A 150 4.04 10.02 -13.74
CA HIS A 150 3.48 9.31 -12.61
C HIS A 150 4.45 9.23 -11.42
N ASP A 151 4.00 9.69 -10.27
CA ASP A 151 4.61 9.46 -8.95
C ASP A 151 3.80 8.41 -8.18
N ASP A 152 4.45 7.28 -7.88
CA ASP A 152 3.80 6.13 -7.22
C ASP A 152 3.28 6.51 -5.81
N ARG A 153 4.01 7.35 -5.09
CA ARG A 153 3.65 7.76 -3.72
C ARG A 153 2.50 8.75 -3.71
N GLU A 154 2.50 9.72 -4.62
CA GLU A 154 1.40 10.67 -4.79
C GLU A 154 0.11 9.95 -5.21
N GLN A 155 0.20 9.02 -6.15
CA GLN A 155 -0.94 8.21 -6.56
C GLN A 155 -1.46 7.34 -5.43
N PHE A 156 -0.59 6.72 -4.66
CA PHE A 156 -1.00 5.91 -3.51
C PHE A 156 -1.77 6.75 -2.50
N LEU A 157 -1.25 7.94 -2.15
CA LEU A 157 -1.93 8.86 -1.25
C LEU A 157 -3.28 9.32 -1.81
N ALA A 158 -3.38 9.62 -3.10
CA ALA A 158 -4.65 9.98 -3.74
C ALA A 158 -5.71 8.87 -3.59
N GLY A 159 -5.32 7.60 -3.70
CA GLY A 159 -6.22 6.47 -3.45
C GLY A 159 -6.66 6.37 -1.99
N ILE A 160 -5.77 6.61 -1.02
CA ILE A 160 -6.12 6.69 0.40
C ILE A 160 -7.12 7.82 0.65
N GLU A 161 -6.93 9.01 0.04
CA GLU A 161 -7.87 10.13 0.17
C GLU A 161 -9.25 9.81 -0.39
N LEU A 162 -9.33 9.08 -1.51
CA LEU A 162 -10.61 8.62 -2.06
C LEU A 162 -11.33 7.66 -1.10
N ILE A 163 -10.60 6.74 -0.47
CA ILE A 163 -11.17 5.82 0.53
C ILE A 163 -11.63 6.61 1.76
N LEU A 164 -10.83 7.55 2.27
CA LEU A 164 -11.17 8.38 3.42
C LEU A 164 -12.39 9.27 3.15
N ALA A 165 -12.53 9.81 1.93
CA ALA A 165 -13.71 10.56 1.53
C ALA A 165 -14.96 9.67 1.50
N GLY A 166 -14.84 8.42 1.06
CA GLY A 166 -15.91 7.42 1.15
C GLY A 166 -16.28 7.10 2.59
N ILE A 167 -15.31 6.94 3.47
CA ILE A 167 -15.53 6.71 4.92
C ILE A 167 -16.31 7.87 5.55
N ASP A 168 -16.06 9.10 5.16
CA ASP A 168 -16.82 10.27 5.65
C ASP A 168 -18.33 10.20 5.33
N THR A 169 -18.72 9.43 4.31
CA THR A 169 -20.14 9.28 3.95
C THR A 169 -20.90 8.28 4.82
N VAL A 170 -20.20 7.43 5.56
CA VAL A 170 -20.79 6.40 6.45
C VAL A 170 -20.65 6.72 7.94
N ARG A 171 -20.07 7.89 8.25
CA ARG A 171 -19.92 8.42 9.63
C ARG A 171 -21.20 8.97 10.19
#